data_5f12df86b73a02a2fc7c4b34874d55cc
#
_entry.id   5f12df86b73a02a2fc7c4b34874d55cc
#
_cell.length_a   1.000
_cell.length_b   1.000
_cell.length_c   1.000
_cell.angle_alpha   90.00
_cell.angle_beta   90.00
_cell.angle_gamma   90.00
#
_symmetry.space_group_name_H-M   'P 1'
#
loop_
_entity.id
_entity.type
_entity.pdbx_description
1 polymer ?
#
loop_
_entity_poly.entity_id
_entity_poly.type
_entity_poly.pdbx_seq_one_letter_code
_entity_poly.pdbx_strand_id
1 'polypeptide(L)'
;MGRKTPPFEKYEKWTTARFWTFIRSALRTAWNKWPPKYSVLNNSKRHAQYEWYSDSGKKLNVKWEYQCNHCKEWYMGKQVSVDHIVPVGTLKDYDDLPDFTRRLFVSEEDLQILCKECHDTKTQEERKR
;
A
#
# COMPACT_ATOMS: atom_id res chain seq x y z
N MET A 1 -17.03 -26.06 -12.58
CA MET A 1 -15.66 -25.51 -12.64
C MET A 1 -15.62 -24.17 -13.36
N GLY A 2 -14.90 -23.22 -12.80
CA GLY A 2 -14.75 -21.90 -13.40
C GLY A 2 -13.85 -21.92 -14.64
N ARG A 3 -13.90 -20.86 -15.41
CA ARG A 3 -13.02 -20.66 -16.56
C ARG A 3 -11.58 -20.46 -16.09
N LYS A 4 -10.62 -20.99 -16.83
CA LYS A 4 -9.19 -20.76 -16.59
C LYS A 4 -8.73 -19.45 -17.20
N THR A 5 -9.43 -18.94 -18.21
CA THR A 5 -9.14 -17.65 -18.84
C THR A 5 -10.27 -16.66 -18.58
N PRO A 6 -9.96 -15.37 -18.49
CA PRO A 6 -10.99 -14.36 -18.30
C PRO A 6 -11.99 -14.31 -19.46
N PRO A 7 -13.28 -14.06 -19.18
CA PRO A 7 -14.35 -14.16 -20.20
C PRO A 7 -14.52 -12.86 -21.00
N PHE A 8 -13.48 -12.35 -21.64
CA PHE A 8 -13.54 -11.09 -22.35
C PHE A 8 -13.07 -11.13 -23.81
N GLU A 9 -12.90 -12.31 -24.37
CA GLU A 9 -12.37 -12.50 -25.73
C GLU A 9 -13.12 -11.69 -26.80
N LYS A 10 -14.41 -11.50 -26.61
CA LYS A 10 -15.26 -10.76 -27.57
C LYS A 10 -15.24 -9.24 -27.38
N TYR A 11 -14.49 -8.74 -26.39
CA TYR A 11 -14.38 -7.32 -26.15
C TYR A 11 -13.06 -6.80 -26.63
N GLU A 12 -13.08 -5.90 -27.62
CA GLU A 12 -11.86 -5.27 -28.12
C GLU A 12 -11.14 -4.53 -26.99
N LYS A 13 -9.83 -4.44 -27.11
CA LYS A 13 -8.95 -3.75 -26.16
C LYS A 13 -8.78 -4.42 -24.80
N TRP A 14 -9.54 -5.45 -24.50
CA TRP A 14 -9.31 -6.22 -23.28
C TRP A 14 -8.34 -7.36 -23.55
N THR A 15 -7.24 -7.36 -22.82
CA THR A 15 -6.24 -8.43 -22.86
C THR A 15 -6.19 -9.10 -21.49
N THR A 16 -5.53 -10.22 -21.40
CA THR A 16 -5.29 -10.92 -20.13
C THR A 16 -4.55 -9.99 -19.15
N ALA A 17 -3.52 -9.28 -19.63
CA ALA A 17 -2.75 -8.36 -18.80
C ALA A 17 -3.63 -7.23 -18.27
N ARG A 18 -4.48 -6.65 -19.13
CA ARG A 18 -5.39 -5.58 -18.74
C ARG A 18 -6.40 -6.05 -17.68
N PHE A 19 -6.93 -7.26 -17.86
CA PHE A 19 -7.88 -7.83 -16.90
C PHE A 19 -7.24 -7.96 -15.51
N TRP A 20 -6.03 -8.53 -15.42
CA TRP A 20 -5.39 -8.73 -14.12
C TRP A 20 -4.93 -7.43 -13.49
N THR A 21 -4.54 -6.44 -14.27
CA THR A 21 -4.29 -5.09 -13.76
C THR A 21 -5.56 -4.48 -13.17
N PHE A 22 -6.68 -4.67 -13.84
CA PHE A 22 -8.00 -4.22 -13.37
C PHE A 22 -8.37 -4.88 -12.03
N ILE A 23 -8.23 -6.21 -11.92
CA ILE A 23 -8.53 -6.94 -10.69
C ILE A 23 -7.60 -6.52 -9.57
N ARG A 24 -6.30 -6.39 -9.85
CA ARG A 24 -5.31 -5.95 -8.88
C ARG A 24 -5.67 -4.56 -8.32
N SER A 25 -6.03 -3.64 -9.19
CA SER A 25 -6.44 -2.29 -8.77
C SER A 25 -7.68 -2.30 -7.90
N ALA A 26 -8.67 -3.13 -8.23
CA ALA A 26 -9.88 -3.27 -7.45
C ALA A 26 -9.58 -3.80 -6.04
N LEU A 27 -8.74 -4.81 -5.93
CA LEU A 27 -8.36 -5.39 -4.64
C LEU A 27 -7.54 -4.39 -3.81
N ARG A 28 -6.62 -3.66 -4.43
CA ARG A 28 -5.85 -2.63 -3.73
C ARG A 28 -6.72 -1.48 -3.25
N THR A 29 -7.73 -1.11 -4.01
CA THR A 29 -8.71 -0.10 -3.57
C THR A 29 -9.50 -0.62 -2.37
N ALA A 30 -9.91 -1.89 -2.39
CA ALA A 30 -10.59 -2.51 -1.25
C ALA A 30 -9.70 -2.52 0.00
N TRP A 31 -8.40 -2.74 -0.17
CA TRP A 31 -7.44 -2.75 0.94
C TRP A 31 -7.39 -1.41 1.67
N ASN A 32 -7.70 -0.30 1.03
CA ASN A 32 -7.74 1.01 1.69
C ASN A 32 -8.74 1.07 2.85
N LYS A 33 -9.70 0.14 2.90
CA LYS A 33 -10.70 0.04 3.98
C LYS A 33 -10.35 -1.07 4.98
N TRP A 34 -9.20 -1.73 4.83
CA TRP A 34 -8.80 -2.85 5.66
C TRP A 34 -8.44 -2.38 7.08
N PRO A 35 -9.12 -2.90 8.14
CA PRO A 35 -8.92 -2.40 9.50
C PRO A 35 -7.48 -2.42 10.00
N PRO A 36 -6.66 -3.47 9.77
CA PRO A 36 -5.27 -3.46 10.25
C PRO A 36 -4.44 -2.28 9.76
N LYS A 37 -4.73 -1.74 8.56
CA LYS A 37 -4.06 -0.55 8.05
C LYS A 37 -4.22 0.63 9.03
N TYR A 38 -5.42 0.84 9.52
CA TYR A 38 -5.72 1.94 10.45
C TYR A 38 -5.21 1.65 11.84
N SER A 39 -5.21 0.38 12.27
CA SER A 39 -4.62 -0.01 13.54
C SER A 39 -3.13 0.32 13.61
N VAL A 40 -2.38 0.03 12.56
CA VAL A 40 -0.95 0.37 12.47
C VAL A 40 -0.75 1.87 12.62
N LEU A 41 -1.55 2.69 11.92
CA LEU A 41 -1.47 4.15 12.01
C LEU A 41 -1.81 4.64 13.42
N ASN A 42 -2.93 4.16 13.98
CA ASN A 42 -3.37 4.61 15.29
C ASN A 42 -2.42 4.23 16.42
N ASN A 43 -1.79 3.05 16.32
CA ASN A 43 -0.88 2.57 17.36
C ASN A 43 0.50 3.20 17.28
N SER A 44 0.84 3.85 16.16
CA SER A 44 2.17 4.41 15.92
C SER A 44 2.24 5.93 16.03
N LYS A 45 1.09 6.60 16.19
CA LYS A 45 1.04 8.07 16.16
C LYS A 45 1.42 8.66 17.51
N ARG A 46 1.92 9.90 17.47
CA ARG A 46 2.13 10.74 18.65
C ARG A 46 1.55 12.12 18.39
N HIS A 47 1.31 12.89 19.44
CA HIS A 47 0.99 14.31 19.28
C HIS A 47 2.15 15.02 18.61
N ALA A 48 1.84 15.91 17.66
CA ALA A 48 2.86 16.65 16.91
C ALA A 48 3.77 17.43 17.85
N GLN A 49 5.07 17.23 17.70
CA GLN A 49 6.11 17.91 18.44
C GLN A 49 6.90 18.88 17.56
N TYR A 50 6.81 18.73 16.23
CA TYR A 50 7.47 19.59 15.25
C TYR A 50 6.48 20.61 14.71
N GLU A 51 7.02 21.72 14.21
CA GLU A 51 6.24 22.68 13.43
C GLU A 51 6.29 22.25 11.96
N TRP A 52 5.14 22.22 11.31
CA TRP A 52 5.03 21.77 9.93
C TRP A 52 4.54 22.90 9.04
N TYR A 53 5.12 22.99 7.84
CA TYR A 53 4.83 24.03 6.86
C TYR A 53 4.53 23.39 5.50
N SER A 54 3.65 24.06 4.73
CA SER A 54 3.39 23.67 3.35
C SER A 54 4.58 24.06 2.47
N ASP A 55 4.58 23.58 1.23
CA ASP A 55 5.61 23.95 0.25
C ASP A 55 5.65 25.44 -0.01
N SER A 56 4.52 26.13 0.16
CA SER A 56 4.43 27.60 0.03
C SER A 56 4.85 28.36 1.29
N GLY A 57 5.25 27.65 2.35
CA GLY A 57 5.71 28.27 3.60
C GLY A 57 4.61 28.57 4.61
N LYS A 58 3.37 28.15 4.35
CA LYS A 58 2.25 28.34 5.26
C LYS A 58 2.31 27.33 6.39
N LYS A 59 2.18 27.79 7.66
CA LYS A 59 2.14 26.90 8.80
C LYS A 59 0.90 26.01 8.75
N LEU A 60 1.11 24.71 8.96
CA LEU A 60 0.05 23.70 8.97
C LEU A 60 -0.36 23.36 10.40
N ASN A 61 -1.64 23.09 10.59
CA ASN A 61 -2.17 22.65 11.88
C ASN A 61 -2.16 21.12 11.92
N VAL A 62 -1.03 20.54 12.34
CA VAL A 62 -0.83 19.09 12.38
C VAL A 62 -1.02 18.61 13.81
N LYS A 63 -1.97 17.69 14.01
CA LYS A 63 -2.26 17.11 15.32
C LYS A 63 -1.37 15.91 15.63
N TRP A 64 -1.13 15.06 14.62
CA TRP A 64 -0.46 13.76 14.79
C TRP A 64 0.76 13.63 13.88
N GLU A 65 1.79 12.99 14.42
CA GLU A 65 2.98 12.58 13.68
C GLU A 65 3.13 11.08 13.72
N TYR A 66 3.79 10.54 12.68
CA TYR A 66 3.99 9.10 12.50
C TYR A 66 5.47 8.82 12.27
N GLN A 67 5.99 7.79 12.93
CA GLN A 67 7.39 7.42 12.81
C GLN A 67 7.58 6.45 11.66
N CYS A 68 8.54 6.75 10.77
CA CYS A 68 8.99 5.80 9.76
C CYS A 68 9.68 4.63 10.44
N ASN A 69 9.30 3.42 10.09
CA ASN A 69 9.86 2.21 10.70
C ASN A 69 11.34 1.99 10.31
N HIS A 70 11.76 2.55 9.18
CA HIS A 70 13.12 2.37 8.68
C HIS A 70 14.09 3.45 9.17
N CYS A 71 13.81 4.73 8.86
CA CYS A 71 14.71 5.83 9.23
C CYS A 71 14.47 6.39 10.62
N LYS A 72 13.36 6.03 11.26
CA LYS A 72 12.98 6.45 12.62
C LYS A 72 12.69 7.95 12.79
N GLU A 73 12.61 8.70 11.70
CA GLU A 73 12.19 10.09 11.72
C GLU A 73 10.66 10.18 11.79
N TRP A 74 10.16 11.33 12.24
CA TRP A 74 8.73 11.59 12.40
C TRP A 74 8.21 12.48 11.30
N TYR A 75 7.01 12.20 10.83
CA TYR A 75 6.40 12.83 9.66
C TYR A 75 4.92 13.10 9.86
N MET A 76 4.36 14.02 9.07
CA MET A 76 2.92 14.20 8.96
C MET A 76 2.29 12.96 8.29
N GLY A 77 0.99 12.76 8.55
CA GLY A 77 0.27 11.61 7.99
C GLY A 77 0.35 11.49 6.47
N LYS A 78 0.31 12.61 5.74
CA LYS A 78 0.39 12.60 4.28
C LYS A 78 1.79 12.31 3.72
N GLN A 79 2.80 12.29 4.57
CA GLN A 79 4.19 12.00 4.18
C GLN A 79 4.56 10.54 4.41
N VAL A 80 3.66 9.76 4.98
CA VAL A 80 3.90 8.35 5.25
C VAL A 80 2.86 7.49 4.56
N SER A 81 3.19 6.22 4.39
CA SER A 81 2.25 5.22 3.90
C SER A 81 2.39 3.95 4.71
N VAL A 82 1.33 3.16 4.74
CA VAL A 82 1.36 1.83 5.34
C VAL A 82 1.84 0.87 4.26
N ASP A 83 2.89 0.15 4.55
CA ASP A 83 3.58 -0.74 3.63
C ASP A 83 3.47 -2.19 4.09
N HIS A 84 3.36 -3.10 3.14
CA HIS A 84 3.44 -4.53 3.41
C HIS A 84 4.91 -4.91 3.60
N ILE A 85 5.25 -5.48 4.76
CA ILE A 85 6.64 -5.90 5.05
C ILE A 85 7.07 -6.93 4.01
N VAL A 86 6.22 -7.92 3.73
CA VAL A 86 6.43 -8.88 2.64
C VAL A 86 5.66 -8.38 1.42
N PRO A 87 6.30 -8.24 0.25
CA PRO A 87 5.62 -7.79 -0.95
C PRO A 87 4.41 -8.65 -1.28
N VAL A 88 3.35 -8.00 -1.75
CA VAL A 88 2.10 -8.70 -2.10
C VAL A 88 2.30 -9.67 -3.27
N GLY A 89 3.25 -9.39 -4.15
CA GLY A 89 3.60 -10.29 -5.24
C GLY A 89 2.77 -10.05 -6.49
N THR A 90 2.74 -11.05 -7.35
CA THR A 90 2.12 -10.97 -8.67
C THR A 90 0.69 -11.48 -8.67
N LEU A 91 -0.10 -10.93 -9.59
CA LEU A 91 -1.45 -11.41 -9.89
C LEU A 91 -1.57 -11.45 -11.40
N LYS A 92 -1.33 -12.63 -11.99
CA LYS A 92 -1.30 -12.83 -13.45
C LYS A 92 -2.35 -13.83 -13.94
N ASP A 93 -2.85 -14.68 -13.06
CA ASP A 93 -3.88 -15.67 -13.38
C ASP A 93 -4.70 -16.03 -12.13
N TYR A 94 -5.70 -16.85 -12.32
CA TYR A 94 -6.58 -17.26 -11.22
C TYR A 94 -5.85 -18.02 -10.11
N ASP A 95 -4.81 -18.75 -10.44
CA ASP A 95 -4.06 -19.53 -9.45
C ASP A 95 -3.27 -18.65 -8.49
N ASP A 96 -2.94 -17.42 -8.90
CA ASP A 96 -2.25 -16.44 -8.03
C ASP A 96 -3.17 -15.83 -6.99
N LEU A 97 -4.48 -15.88 -7.21
CA LEU A 97 -5.45 -15.10 -6.43
C LEU A 97 -5.44 -15.42 -4.93
N PRO A 98 -5.45 -16.70 -4.50
CA PRO A 98 -5.43 -17.00 -3.07
C PRO A 98 -4.23 -16.42 -2.34
N ASP A 99 -3.03 -16.61 -2.86
CA ASP A 99 -1.81 -16.11 -2.24
C ASP A 99 -1.73 -14.59 -2.30
N PHE A 100 -2.16 -13.99 -3.41
CA PHE A 100 -2.21 -12.53 -3.53
C PHE A 100 -3.12 -11.93 -2.45
N THR A 101 -4.31 -12.48 -2.26
CA THR A 101 -5.26 -11.97 -1.25
C THR A 101 -4.73 -12.18 0.16
N ARG A 102 -4.06 -13.31 0.45
CA ARG A 102 -3.45 -13.55 1.76
C ARG A 102 -2.32 -12.57 2.06
N ARG A 103 -1.52 -12.21 1.07
CA ARG A 103 -0.43 -11.24 1.22
C ARG A 103 -0.91 -9.80 1.25
N LEU A 104 -2.08 -9.52 0.65
CA LEU A 104 -2.65 -8.17 0.66
C LEU A 104 -3.40 -7.88 1.95
N PHE A 105 -4.29 -8.77 2.36
CA PHE A 105 -5.14 -8.60 3.54
C PHE A 105 -4.53 -9.28 4.76
N VAL A 106 -3.44 -8.70 5.23
CA VAL A 106 -2.64 -9.24 6.35
C VAL A 106 -3.00 -8.56 7.67
N SER A 107 -2.50 -9.11 8.78
CA SER A 107 -2.64 -8.49 10.10
C SER A 107 -1.66 -7.34 10.27
N GLU A 108 -1.83 -6.56 11.34
CA GLU A 108 -1.00 -5.37 11.56
C GLU A 108 0.49 -5.69 11.78
N GLU A 109 0.81 -6.90 12.26
CA GLU A 109 2.20 -7.33 12.43
C GLU A 109 2.96 -7.44 11.12
N ASP A 110 2.25 -7.60 10.01
CA ASP A 110 2.84 -7.71 8.68
C ASP A 110 2.85 -6.39 7.92
N LEU A 111 2.45 -5.31 8.58
CA LEU A 111 2.42 -3.97 8.02
C LEU A 111 3.39 -3.06 8.78
N GLN A 112 3.87 -2.03 8.09
CA GLN A 112 4.75 -1.04 8.69
C GLN A 112 4.48 0.34 8.10
N ILE A 113 4.90 1.38 8.81
CA ILE A 113 4.82 2.75 8.31
C ILE A 113 6.17 3.13 7.73
N LEU A 114 6.18 3.64 6.52
CA LEU A 114 7.38 4.15 5.86
C LEU A 114 7.12 5.57 5.35
N CYS A 115 8.13 6.45 5.45
CA CYS A 115 8.10 7.73 4.76
C CYS A 115 8.23 7.49 3.26
N LYS A 116 7.91 8.50 2.44
CA LYS A 116 7.96 8.37 0.99
C LYS A 116 9.32 7.92 0.48
N GLU A 117 10.38 8.51 1.00
CA GLU A 117 11.75 8.19 0.58
C GLU A 117 12.10 6.72 0.87
N CYS A 118 11.84 6.26 2.08
CA CYS A 118 12.12 4.86 2.46
C CYS A 118 11.23 3.88 1.70
N HIS A 119 9.97 4.25 1.47
CA HIS A 119 9.04 3.45 0.68
C HIS A 119 9.52 3.31 -0.76
N ASP A 120 9.96 4.40 -1.37
CA ASP A 120 10.47 4.40 -2.74
C ASP A 120 11.74 3.55 -2.86
N THR A 121 12.64 3.65 -1.90
CA THR A 121 13.87 2.83 -1.86
C THR A 121 13.53 1.34 -1.78
N LYS A 122 12.61 0.97 -0.90
CA LYS A 122 12.16 -0.42 -0.75
C LYS A 122 11.53 -0.93 -2.05
N THR A 123 10.67 -0.14 -2.68
CA THR A 123 10.03 -0.50 -3.94
C THR A 123 11.06 -0.76 -5.04
N GLN A 124 12.07 0.10 -5.15
CA GLN A 124 13.15 -0.07 -6.13
C GLN A 124 13.95 -1.34 -5.88
N GLU A 125 14.26 -1.66 -4.64
CA GLU A 125 14.98 -2.88 -4.29
C GLU A 125 14.17 -4.12 -4.63
N GLU A 126 12.86 -4.10 -4.38
CA GLU A 126 11.95 -5.20 -4.73
C GLU A 126 11.88 -5.45 -6.23
N ARG A 127 11.94 -4.38 -7.03
CA ARG A 127 11.91 -4.48 -8.50
C ARG A 127 13.19 -5.09 -9.09
N LYS A 128 14.29 -5.02 -8.36
CA LYS A 128 15.58 -5.56 -8.80
C LYS A 128 15.73 -7.07 -8.58
N ARG A 129 14.83 -7.66 -7.83
CA ARG A 129 14.85 -9.11 -7.49
C ARG A 129 14.24 -9.98 -8.57
#